data_2e4ef07e45be0918cb36f06650d61825
#
_entry.id   2e4ef07e45be0918cb36f06650d61825
#
_cell.length_a   1.000
_cell.length_b   1.000
_cell.length_c   1.000
_cell.angle_alpha   90.00
_cell.angle_beta   90.00
_cell.angle_gamma   90.00
#
_symmetry.space_group_name_H-M   'P 1'
#
loop_
_entity.id
_entity.type
_entity.pdbx_description
1 polymer ?
#
loop_
_entity_poly.entity_id
_entity_poly.type
_entity_poly.pdbx_seq_one_letter_code
_entity_poly.pdbx_strand_id
1 'polypeptide(L)'
;MKQPIPVSVLVGFLGAGKTTLLNHILSHNHGRKIAVIVNEFGEINIDSKLVRHTTEKMVQMSNGCICCTLRDDLLTELHNLSQMPDLEYILIESTGIGEPMPIAQTFYMGGLEDELRLDSIITVVDAVNFWQTYNSDGERLDHETGETFVEPLAPLLVDQLEFTNIVLVNKTDIADAEDVSNLDSFIKQLNPEASIHHTVQGQVDPSLLINTGLYDYERGAEAEDWDLEWNKPSSEVEEYGFASFAFRSEEPLDWDAFDAFLNSDVYNQVIRSKGIAFFMNHNPVLVSQAGALCEVEELDPVEGQDEAEDTSTELVFIGQGLPKAEILSMLEKCRCAARLHLGTVGEG
;
A
#
# COMPACT_ATOMS: atom_id res chain seq x y z
N MET A 1 23.88 -20.37 -15.36
CA MET A 1 22.70 -19.56 -15.71
C MET A 1 23.01 -18.14 -15.26
N LYS A 2 22.67 -17.11 -16.04
CA LYS A 2 22.80 -15.70 -15.64
C LYS A 2 21.82 -15.49 -14.47
N GLN A 3 22.24 -14.84 -13.41
CA GLN A 3 21.30 -14.50 -12.33
C GLN A 3 20.28 -13.48 -12.84
N PRO A 4 19.01 -13.55 -12.41
CA PRO A 4 18.02 -12.54 -12.75
C PRO A 4 18.49 -11.14 -12.37
N ILE A 5 18.25 -10.15 -13.23
CA ILE A 5 18.62 -8.76 -12.97
C ILE A 5 17.67 -8.20 -11.92
N PRO A 6 18.17 -7.65 -10.80
CA PRO A 6 17.31 -7.06 -9.78
C PRO A 6 16.70 -5.74 -10.27
N VAL A 7 15.44 -5.53 -9.86
CA VAL A 7 14.62 -4.36 -10.22
C VAL A 7 14.05 -3.76 -8.95
N SER A 8 14.22 -2.46 -8.72
CA SER A 8 13.48 -1.74 -7.69
C SER A 8 12.48 -0.75 -8.27
N VAL A 9 11.35 -0.64 -7.61
CA VAL A 9 10.28 0.30 -7.95
C VAL A 9 10.31 1.46 -6.96
N LEU A 10 10.39 2.67 -7.48
CA LEU A 10 10.37 3.91 -6.72
C LEU A 10 8.98 4.52 -6.83
N VAL A 11 8.26 4.55 -5.73
CA VAL A 11 6.91 5.11 -5.61
C VAL A 11 6.89 6.30 -4.64
N GLY A 12 5.77 6.96 -4.53
CA GLY A 12 5.54 8.08 -3.62
C GLY A 12 4.80 9.22 -4.31
N PHE A 13 4.10 10.02 -3.53
CA PHE A 13 3.21 11.06 -4.04
C PHE A 13 3.96 12.15 -4.83
N LEU A 14 3.19 12.98 -5.56
CA LEU A 14 3.72 14.09 -6.34
C LEU A 14 4.54 15.06 -5.45
N GLY A 15 5.73 15.42 -5.89
CA GLY A 15 6.60 16.34 -5.17
C GLY A 15 7.31 15.75 -3.94
N ALA A 16 7.17 14.47 -3.63
CA ALA A 16 7.86 13.83 -2.49
C ALA A 16 9.39 13.80 -2.64
N GLY A 17 9.91 13.87 -3.86
CA GLY A 17 11.34 13.91 -4.15
C GLY A 17 11.90 12.67 -4.84
N LYS A 18 11.04 11.88 -5.51
CA LYS A 18 11.45 10.67 -6.27
C LYS A 18 12.55 10.95 -7.27
N THR A 19 12.35 11.92 -8.16
CA THR A 19 13.34 12.33 -9.18
C THR A 19 14.61 12.88 -8.56
N THR A 20 14.52 13.54 -7.39
CA THR A 20 15.70 14.01 -6.64
C THR A 20 16.52 12.83 -6.13
N LEU A 21 15.85 11.82 -5.53
CA LEU A 21 16.47 10.58 -5.09
C LEU A 21 17.09 9.83 -6.26
N LEU A 22 16.37 9.72 -7.38
CA LEU A 22 16.87 9.06 -8.58
C LEU A 22 18.18 9.73 -9.06
N ASN A 23 18.20 11.06 -9.16
CA ASN A 23 19.43 11.80 -9.53
C ASN A 23 20.55 11.59 -8.51
N HIS A 24 20.23 11.50 -7.22
CA HIS A 24 21.21 11.20 -6.19
C HIS A 24 21.83 9.81 -6.38
N ILE A 25 21.02 8.78 -6.59
CA ILE A 25 21.49 7.42 -6.86
C ILE A 25 22.40 7.41 -8.10
N LEU A 26 21.94 7.97 -9.21
CA LEU A 26 22.66 7.96 -10.50
C LEU A 26 23.95 8.80 -10.47
N SER A 27 24.05 9.82 -9.61
CA SER A 27 25.24 10.64 -9.47
C SER A 27 26.35 10.00 -8.63
N HIS A 28 26.00 8.96 -7.84
CA HIS A 28 26.96 8.26 -7.00
C HIS A 28 27.61 7.11 -7.77
N ASN A 29 28.90 6.89 -7.49
CA ASN A 29 29.60 5.74 -8.06
C ASN A 29 29.21 4.46 -7.30
N HIS A 30 28.09 3.86 -7.69
CA HIS A 30 27.62 2.57 -7.14
C HIS A 30 28.28 1.36 -7.84
N GLY A 31 29.14 1.59 -8.86
CA GLY A 31 29.90 0.57 -9.57
C GLY A 31 29.06 -0.41 -10.39
N ARG A 32 27.79 -0.10 -10.68
CA ARG A 32 26.86 -0.96 -11.43
C ARG A 32 26.35 -0.24 -12.67
N LYS A 33 26.03 -1.03 -13.71
CA LYS A 33 25.29 -0.52 -14.87
C LYS A 33 23.80 -0.57 -14.61
N ILE A 34 23.20 0.60 -14.39
CA ILE A 34 21.79 0.74 -14.07
C ILE A 34 21.02 1.25 -15.29
N ALA A 35 19.88 0.64 -15.60
CA ALA A 35 18.87 1.24 -16.49
C ALA A 35 17.76 1.87 -15.65
N VAL A 36 17.17 2.94 -16.16
CA VAL A 36 16.09 3.65 -15.51
C VAL A 36 14.88 3.70 -16.44
N ILE A 37 13.73 3.29 -15.94
CA ILE A 37 12.43 3.51 -16.57
C ILE A 37 11.77 4.65 -15.82
N VAL A 38 11.46 5.74 -16.50
CA VAL A 38 10.69 6.87 -15.93
C VAL A 38 9.31 6.84 -16.55
N ASN A 39 8.30 6.70 -15.72
CA ASN A 39 6.90 6.74 -16.11
C ASN A 39 6.30 8.08 -15.69
N GLU A 40 5.94 8.93 -16.65
CA GLU A 40 5.47 10.27 -16.42
C GLU A 40 4.07 10.49 -17.01
N PHE A 41 3.20 11.14 -16.21
CA PHE A 41 1.90 11.61 -16.65
C PHE A 41 2.03 12.98 -17.34
N GLY A 42 1.70 13.07 -18.64
CA GLY A 42 1.50 14.35 -19.32
C GLY A 42 2.25 14.54 -20.62
N GLU A 43 1.78 15.53 -21.41
CA GLU A 43 2.35 15.91 -22.73
C GLU A 43 3.72 16.62 -22.63
N ILE A 44 4.17 16.98 -21.42
CA ILE A 44 5.41 17.70 -21.19
C ILE A 44 6.25 16.94 -20.17
N ASN A 45 7.25 16.23 -20.66
CA ASN A 45 8.22 15.48 -19.86
C ASN A 45 9.13 16.40 -19.04
N ILE A 46 8.67 16.83 -17.87
CA ILE A 46 9.45 17.70 -16.99
C ILE A 46 10.49 16.88 -16.24
N ASP A 47 10.09 15.71 -15.70
CA ASP A 47 10.96 14.89 -14.83
C ASP A 47 12.11 14.25 -15.61
N SER A 48 11.89 13.76 -16.82
CA SER A 48 12.97 13.22 -17.65
C SER A 48 14.03 14.30 -18.04
N LYS A 49 13.64 15.56 -18.09
CA LYS A 49 14.58 16.68 -18.31
C LYS A 49 15.33 17.07 -17.03
N LEU A 50 14.78 16.72 -15.86
CA LEU A 50 15.39 16.96 -14.57
C LEU A 50 16.41 15.88 -14.19
N VAL A 51 16.33 14.68 -14.81
CA VAL A 51 17.36 13.66 -14.66
C VAL A 51 18.62 14.12 -15.36
N ARG A 52 19.68 14.34 -14.58
CA ARG A 52 20.95 14.86 -15.07
C ARG A 52 21.65 13.79 -15.90
N HIS A 53 22.41 14.20 -16.92
CA HIS A 53 23.14 13.34 -17.84
C HIS A 53 23.92 12.24 -17.11
N THR A 54 23.49 10.99 -17.29
CA THR A 54 24.22 9.79 -16.88
C THR A 54 24.69 9.05 -18.13
N THR A 55 25.74 8.25 -17.99
CA THR A 55 26.19 7.31 -19.04
C THR A 55 25.25 6.10 -19.13
N GLU A 56 24.19 6.07 -18.34
CA GLU A 56 23.25 4.96 -18.18
C GLU A 56 22.09 5.08 -19.18
N LYS A 57 21.51 3.93 -19.54
CA LYS A 57 20.38 3.90 -20.45
C LYS A 57 19.13 4.38 -19.73
N MET A 58 18.55 5.48 -20.21
CA MET A 58 17.25 5.96 -19.79
C MET A 58 16.22 5.58 -20.83
N VAL A 59 15.15 4.96 -20.40
CA VAL A 59 13.96 4.66 -21.20
C VAL A 59 12.81 5.47 -20.67
N GLN A 60 12.19 6.20 -21.56
CA GLN A 60 11.03 7.01 -21.26
C GLN A 60 9.80 6.35 -21.83
N MET A 61 8.82 6.09 -20.99
CA MET A 61 7.50 5.63 -21.42
C MET A 61 6.60 6.84 -21.60
N SER A 62 6.10 7.04 -22.80
CA SER A 62 5.15 8.09 -23.13
C SER A 62 3.84 7.43 -23.54
N ASN A 63 2.89 7.33 -22.63
CA ASN A 63 1.46 7.33 -22.93
C ASN A 63 0.66 6.98 -21.69
N GLY A 64 -0.15 7.92 -21.27
CA GLY A 64 -0.97 7.77 -20.08
C GLY A 64 -2.14 6.84 -20.31
N CYS A 65 -2.22 5.83 -19.51
CA CYS A 65 -3.37 5.18 -18.87
C CYS A 65 -2.87 3.93 -18.17
N ILE A 66 -3.06 3.90 -16.86
CA ILE A 66 -2.49 2.87 -15.98
C ILE A 66 -3.12 1.49 -16.16
N CYS A 67 -4.26 1.33 -16.86
CA CYS A 67 -4.98 0.09 -16.74
C CYS A 67 -4.50 -1.09 -17.59
N CYS A 68 -4.32 -1.06 -18.84
CA CYS A 68 -3.93 -2.26 -19.60
C CYS A 68 -2.75 -2.03 -20.55
N THR A 69 -2.72 -0.90 -21.23
CA THR A 69 -1.70 -0.57 -22.24
C THR A 69 -0.34 -0.33 -21.60
N LEU A 70 -0.31 0.25 -20.40
CA LEU A 70 0.92 0.59 -19.69
C LEU A 70 1.61 -0.65 -19.12
N ARG A 71 0.84 -1.67 -18.71
CA ARG A 71 1.37 -2.96 -18.25
C ARG A 71 2.09 -3.69 -19.40
N ASP A 72 1.50 -3.74 -20.57
CA ASP A 72 2.08 -4.40 -21.74
C ASP A 72 3.32 -3.66 -22.26
N ASP A 73 3.30 -2.32 -22.24
CA ASP A 73 4.44 -1.49 -22.59
C ASP A 73 5.59 -1.66 -21.59
N LEU A 74 5.29 -1.71 -20.28
CA LEU A 74 6.27 -1.96 -19.24
C LEU A 74 6.89 -3.35 -19.38
N LEU A 75 6.08 -4.39 -19.60
CA LEU A 75 6.55 -5.76 -19.85
C LEU A 75 7.48 -5.82 -21.05
N THR A 76 7.10 -5.18 -22.15
CA THR A 76 7.89 -5.14 -23.38
C THR A 76 9.25 -4.48 -23.13
N GLU A 77 9.27 -3.36 -22.41
CA GLU A 77 10.51 -2.64 -22.13
C GLU A 77 11.40 -3.38 -21.12
N LEU A 78 10.81 -3.99 -20.10
CA LEU A 78 11.52 -4.85 -19.15
C LEU A 78 12.18 -6.03 -19.88
N HIS A 79 11.46 -6.67 -20.81
CA HIS A 79 12.03 -7.75 -21.62
C HIS A 79 13.19 -7.23 -22.49
N ASN A 80 13.03 -6.08 -23.14
CA ASN A 80 14.11 -5.48 -23.94
C ASN A 80 15.36 -5.18 -23.09
N LEU A 81 15.16 -4.67 -21.87
CA LEU A 81 16.26 -4.38 -20.95
C LEU A 81 16.96 -5.65 -20.45
N SER A 82 16.20 -6.74 -20.19
CA SER A 82 16.77 -8.00 -19.71
C SER A 82 17.76 -8.62 -20.71
N GLN A 83 17.56 -8.35 -22.01
CA GLN A 83 18.44 -8.82 -23.10
C GLN A 83 19.72 -7.98 -23.27
N MET A 84 19.84 -6.86 -22.56
CA MET A 84 21.03 -6.01 -22.68
C MET A 84 22.27 -6.69 -22.08
N PRO A 85 23.40 -6.69 -22.81
CA PRO A 85 24.66 -7.16 -22.25
C PRO A 85 25.12 -6.22 -21.13
N ASP A 86 25.61 -6.81 -20.04
CA ASP A 86 26.23 -6.10 -18.92
C ASP A 86 25.24 -5.20 -18.06
N LEU A 87 23.94 -5.25 -18.29
CA LEU A 87 22.99 -4.60 -17.39
C LEU A 87 22.95 -5.35 -16.05
N GLU A 88 23.06 -4.62 -14.96
CA GLU A 88 23.19 -5.18 -13.61
C GLU A 88 22.04 -4.80 -12.68
N TYR A 89 21.28 -3.75 -13.03
CA TYR A 89 20.18 -3.25 -12.21
C TYR A 89 19.18 -2.44 -13.02
N ILE A 90 17.91 -2.44 -12.59
CA ILE A 90 16.87 -1.59 -13.18
C ILE A 90 16.19 -0.81 -12.06
N LEU A 91 15.98 0.48 -12.26
CA LEU A 91 15.15 1.34 -11.42
C LEU A 91 13.91 1.76 -12.23
N ILE A 92 12.73 1.59 -11.65
CA ILE A 92 11.49 2.05 -12.23
C ILE A 92 10.99 3.19 -11.36
N GLU A 93 10.85 4.41 -11.89
CA GLU A 93 10.17 5.51 -11.23
C GLU A 93 8.70 5.49 -11.66
N SER A 94 7.79 5.24 -10.70
CA SER A 94 6.35 5.31 -10.94
C SER A 94 5.86 6.75 -10.95
N THR A 95 4.68 6.97 -11.53
CA THR A 95 3.95 8.24 -11.39
C THR A 95 3.68 8.56 -9.93
N GLY A 96 3.50 9.86 -9.60
CA GLY A 96 3.20 10.27 -8.22
C GLY A 96 1.83 9.79 -7.69
N ILE A 97 0.99 9.25 -8.58
CA ILE A 97 -0.30 8.65 -8.26
C ILE A 97 -0.33 7.14 -8.59
N GLY A 98 0.85 6.53 -8.76
CA GLY A 98 0.97 5.10 -9.06
C GLY A 98 0.83 4.25 -7.80
N GLU A 99 0.03 3.20 -7.92
CA GLU A 99 -0.08 2.14 -6.92
C GLU A 99 1.08 1.14 -7.12
N PRO A 100 1.72 0.66 -6.05
CA PRO A 100 2.87 -0.23 -6.16
C PRO A 100 2.51 -1.64 -6.62
N MET A 101 1.37 -2.17 -6.20
CA MET A 101 0.99 -3.57 -6.47
C MET A 101 0.77 -3.90 -7.95
N PRO A 102 0.08 -3.10 -8.79
CA PRO A 102 -0.03 -3.37 -10.21
C PRO A 102 1.33 -3.47 -10.93
N ILE A 103 2.32 -2.68 -10.47
CA ILE A 103 3.68 -2.74 -11.01
C ILE A 103 4.37 -4.04 -10.56
N ALA A 104 4.27 -4.38 -9.27
CA ALA A 104 4.83 -5.63 -8.74
C ALA A 104 4.24 -6.87 -9.43
N GLN A 105 2.92 -6.93 -9.61
CA GLN A 105 2.22 -8.03 -10.30
C GLN A 105 2.71 -8.22 -11.75
N THR A 106 3.15 -7.15 -12.42
CA THR A 106 3.66 -7.22 -13.79
C THR A 106 4.85 -8.18 -13.90
N PHE A 107 5.70 -8.29 -12.86
CA PHE A 107 6.85 -9.18 -12.86
C PHE A 107 6.47 -10.66 -12.86
N TYR A 108 5.32 -11.01 -12.28
CA TYR A 108 4.87 -12.41 -12.15
C TYR A 108 3.93 -12.86 -13.26
N MET A 109 3.25 -11.92 -13.89
CA MET A 109 2.32 -12.24 -14.98
C MET A 109 3.00 -12.32 -16.35
N GLY A 110 4.20 -11.76 -16.49
CA GLY A 110 4.89 -11.62 -17.78
C GLY A 110 5.86 -12.74 -18.13
N GLY A 111 6.07 -13.73 -17.26
CA GLY A 111 7.03 -14.81 -17.48
C GLY A 111 8.50 -14.31 -17.48
N LEU A 112 8.78 -13.23 -16.73
CA LEU A 112 10.10 -12.60 -16.64
C LEU A 112 10.92 -13.09 -15.44
N GLU A 113 10.41 -14.04 -14.63
CA GLU A 113 11.01 -14.49 -13.37
C GLU A 113 12.40 -15.10 -13.54
N ASP A 114 12.66 -15.69 -14.72
CA ASP A 114 14.00 -16.23 -15.06
C ASP A 114 15.00 -15.13 -15.45
N GLU A 115 14.53 -13.95 -15.85
CA GLU A 115 15.34 -12.85 -16.37
C GLU A 115 15.50 -11.69 -15.38
N LEU A 116 14.43 -11.40 -14.63
CA LEU A 116 14.31 -10.27 -13.71
C LEU A 116 13.79 -10.75 -12.36
N ARG A 117 14.19 -10.07 -11.29
CA ARG A 117 13.59 -10.25 -9.96
C ARG A 117 13.26 -8.91 -9.34
N LEU A 118 12.11 -8.78 -8.74
CA LEU A 118 11.81 -7.61 -7.92
C LEU A 118 12.71 -7.61 -6.68
N ASP A 119 13.45 -6.53 -6.46
CA ASP A 119 14.44 -6.40 -5.39
C ASP A 119 13.86 -5.70 -4.18
N SER A 120 13.16 -4.59 -4.41
CA SER A 120 12.45 -3.82 -3.39
C SER A 120 11.45 -2.84 -4.01
N ILE A 121 10.44 -2.47 -3.22
CA ILE A 121 9.61 -1.30 -3.43
C ILE A 121 10.08 -0.22 -2.46
N ILE A 122 10.38 0.97 -2.96
CA ILE A 122 10.92 2.10 -2.22
C ILE A 122 9.92 3.24 -2.30
N THR A 123 9.37 3.65 -1.17
CA THR A 123 8.42 4.76 -1.11
C THR A 123 9.09 6.03 -0.58
N VAL A 124 8.99 7.12 -1.33
CA VAL A 124 9.43 8.44 -0.88
C VAL A 124 8.25 9.22 -0.36
N VAL A 125 8.35 9.68 0.88
CA VAL A 125 7.30 10.42 1.58
C VAL A 125 7.75 11.85 1.86
N ASP A 126 6.88 12.82 1.59
CA ASP A 126 7.10 14.22 1.92
C ASP A 126 6.68 14.49 3.38
N ALA A 127 7.64 14.56 4.29
CA ALA A 127 7.38 14.79 5.71
C ALA A 127 6.65 16.10 6.02
N VAL A 128 6.78 17.10 5.14
CA VAL A 128 6.14 18.42 5.33
C VAL A 128 4.66 18.39 4.98
N ASN A 129 4.34 17.70 3.87
CA ASN A 129 3.00 17.78 3.27
C ASN A 129 2.17 16.51 3.45
N PHE A 130 2.70 15.44 4.07
CA PHE A 130 2.02 14.16 4.18
C PHE A 130 0.61 14.27 4.77
N TRP A 131 0.49 14.85 5.96
CA TRP A 131 -0.81 14.95 6.65
C TRP A 131 -1.79 15.89 5.96
N GLN A 132 -1.28 16.94 5.30
CA GLN A 132 -2.14 17.80 4.48
C GLN A 132 -2.67 17.05 3.27
N THR A 133 -1.82 16.29 2.57
CA THR A 133 -2.21 15.47 1.42
C THR A 133 -3.14 14.35 1.84
N TYR A 134 -2.86 13.69 2.94
CA TYR A 134 -3.68 12.62 3.51
C TYR A 134 -5.14 13.07 3.77
N ASN A 135 -5.32 14.31 4.22
CA ASN A 135 -6.64 14.89 4.52
C ASN A 135 -7.22 15.70 3.34
N SER A 136 -6.71 15.52 2.14
CA SER A 136 -7.18 16.22 0.94
C SER A 136 -7.77 15.26 -0.08
N ASP A 137 -8.55 15.84 -1.00
CA ASP A 137 -9.09 15.14 -2.15
C ASP A 137 -8.23 15.40 -3.38
N GLY A 138 -8.24 14.44 -4.32
CA GLY A 138 -7.62 14.52 -5.63
C GLY A 138 -8.64 14.37 -6.75
N GLU A 139 -8.27 14.82 -7.93
CA GLU A 139 -9.06 14.60 -9.14
C GLU A 139 -8.53 13.36 -9.88
N ARG A 140 -9.41 12.42 -10.16
CA ARG A 140 -9.13 11.24 -10.99
C ARG A 140 -9.94 11.30 -12.27
N LEU A 141 -9.27 11.18 -13.41
CA LEU A 141 -9.91 11.07 -14.71
C LEU A 141 -10.23 9.61 -15.00
N ASP A 142 -11.49 9.29 -15.19
CA ASP A 142 -11.90 8.03 -15.77
C ASP A 142 -11.67 8.07 -17.28
N HIS A 143 -10.78 7.23 -17.75
CA HIS A 143 -10.37 7.21 -19.16
C HIS A 143 -11.37 6.50 -20.06
N GLU A 144 -12.29 5.71 -19.52
CA GLU A 144 -13.34 5.05 -20.30
C GLU A 144 -14.50 6.00 -20.55
N THR A 145 -14.90 6.76 -19.53
CA THR A 145 -16.02 7.70 -19.61
C THR A 145 -15.60 9.12 -19.96
N GLY A 146 -14.34 9.49 -19.68
CA GLY A 146 -13.81 10.85 -19.79
C GLY A 146 -14.31 11.79 -18.70
N GLU A 147 -14.92 11.25 -17.63
CA GLU A 147 -15.40 12.01 -16.49
C GLU A 147 -14.30 12.18 -15.43
N THR A 148 -14.32 13.30 -14.73
CA THR A 148 -13.40 13.54 -13.60
C THR A 148 -14.15 13.32 -12.30
N PHE A 149 -13.62 12.44 -11.47
CA PHE A 149 -14.11 12.16 -10.12
C PHE A 149 -13.19 12.82 -9.09
N VAL A 150 -13.78 13.26 -7.99
CA VAL A 150 -13.04 13.76 -6.82
C VAL A 150 -13.07 12.66 -5.77
N GLU A 151 -11.90 12.22 -5.34
CA GLU A 151 -11.76 11.15 -4.35
C GLU A 151 -10.67 11.49 -3.33
N PRO A 152 -10.78 11.00 -2.08
CA PRO A 152 -9.75 11.19 -1.06
C PRO A 152 -8.40 10.61 -1.49
N LEU A 153 -7.30 11.30 -1.15
CA LEU A 153 -5.95 10.83 -1.46
C LEU A 153 -5.38 9.85 -0.41
N ALA A 154 -6.03 9.73 0.75
CA ALA A 154 -5.59 8.86 1.83
C ALA A 154 -5.39 7.39 1.40
N PRO A 155 -6.31 6.74 0.66
CA PRO A 155 -6.12 5.36 0.22
C PRO A 155 -4.84 5.17 -0.58
N LEU A 156 -4.58 6.05 -1.54
CA LEU A 156 -3.36 5.99 -2.36
C LEU A 156 -2.09 6.10 -1.51
N LEU A 157 -2.06 7.04 -0.54
CA LEU A 157 -0.90 7.19 0.34
C LEU A 157 -0.71 5.98 1.25
N VAL A 158 -1.80 5.37 1.71
CA VAL A 158 -1.78 4.14 2.51
C VAL A 158 -1.22 2.99 1.69
N ASP A 159 -1.73 2.76 0.48
CA ASP A 159 -1.26 1.68 -0.40
C ASP A 159 0.23 1.82 -0.73
N GLN A 160 0.71 3.06 -0.96
CA GLN A 160 2.12 3.32 -1.18
C GLN A 160 3.00 2.97 0.03
N LEU A 161 2.45 2.93 1.25
CA LEU A 161 3.17 2.58 2.47
C LEU A 161 2.99 1.11 2.86
N GLU A 162 1.79 0.53 2.70
CA GLU A 162 1.51 -0.87 3.07
C GLU A 162 2.37 -1.85 2.27
N PHE A 163 2.58 -1.60 0.97
CA PHE A 163 3.27 -2.52 0.06
C PHE A 163 4.75 -2.17 -0.19
N THR A 164 5.38 -1.42 0.70
CA THR A 164 6.76 -0.98 0.55
C THR A 164 7.73 -1.78 1.42
N ASN A 165 8.97 -1.94 0.95
CA ASN A 165 10.04 -2.52 1.74
C ASN A 165 10.90 -1.44 2.43
N ILE A 166 11.01 -0.26 1.79
CA ILE A 166 11.84 0.84 2.27
C ILE A 166 11.04 2.14 2.17
N VAL A 167 10.93 2.86 3.28
CA VAL A 167 10.34 4.20 3.31
C VAL A 167 11.43 5.24 3.51
N LEU A 168 11.49 6.20 2.60
CA LEU A 168 12.35 7.37 2.73
C LEU A 168 11.50 8.57 3.14
N VAL A 169 11.52 8.89 4.42
CA VAL A 169 10.89 10.10 4.96
C VAL A 169 11.77 11.29 4.59
N ASN A 170 11.39 12.01 3.55
CA ASN A 170 12.18 13.06 2.94
C ASN A 170 11.75 14.45 3.43
N LYS A 171 12.63 15.45 3.22
CA LYS A 171 12.45 16.86 3.65
C LYS A 171 12.41 17.03 5.17
N THR A 172 13.06 16.14 5.91
CA THR A 172 13.10 16.20 7.38
C THR A 172 13.83 17.42 7.94
N ASP A 173 14.60 18.12 7.12
CA ASP A 173 15.28 19.38 7.47
C ASP A 173 14.34 20.58 7.60
N ILE A 174 13.16 20.52 7.00
CA ILE A 174 12.17 21.59 6.98
C ILE A 174 10.80 21.16 7.52
N ALA A 175 10.63 19.88 7.85
CA ALA A 175 9.43 19.36 8.50
C ALA A 175 9.45 19.62 10.01
N ASP A 176 8.26 19.71 10.61
CA ASP A 176 8.15 19.75 12.07
C ASP A 176 8.57 18.40 12.67
N ALA A 177 9.33 18.42 13.75
CA ALA A 177 9.82 17.20 14.39
C ALA A 177 8.68 16.32 14.94
N GLU A 178 7.58 16.92 15.37
CA GLU A 178 6.39 16.22 15.82
C GLU A 178 5.70 15.50 14.64
N ASP A 179 5.57 16.18 13.50
CA ASP A 179 5.00 15.59 12.28
C ASP A 179 5.84 14.41 11.76
N VAL A 180 7.17 14.53 11.77
CA VAL A 180 8.09 13.43 11.41
C VAL A 180 7.89 12.24 12.36
N SER A 181 7.81 12.48 13.65
CA SER A 181 7.64 11.42 14.65
C SER A 181 6.28 10.72 14.54
N ASN A 182 5.22 11.49 14.31
CA ASN A 182 3.88 10.98 14.07
C ASN A 182 3.84 10.13 12.79
N LEU A 183 4.52 10.58 11.73
CA LEU A 183 4.61 9.85 10.46
C LEU A 183 5.38 8.53 10.63
N ASP A 184 6.52 8.53 11.33
CA ASP A 184 7.26 7.30 11.64
C ASP A 184 6.40 6.28 12.40
N SER A 185 5.64 6.75 13.39
CA SER A 185 4.75 5.90 14.18
C SER A 185 3.61 5.35 13.34
N PHE A 186 3.02 6.18 12.49
CA PHE A 186 1.98 5.76 11.55
C PHE A 186 2.51 4.69 10.58
N ILE A 187 3.68 4.90 9.96
CA ILE A 187 4.30 3.94 9.05
C ILE A 187 4.56 2.62 9.77
N LYS A 188 5.09 2.64 11.00
CA LYS A 188 5.36 1.43 11.78
C LYS A 188 4.10 0.64 12.14
N GLN A 189 2.98 1.32 12.38
CA GLN A 189 1.71 0.65 12.65
C GLN A 189 1.12 0.05 11.36
N LEU A 190 1.28 0.73 10.24
CA LEU A 190 0.78 0.32 8.94
C LEU A 190 1.64 -0.80 8.33
N ASN A 191 2.96 -0.66 8.40
CA ASN A 191 3.92 -1.61 7.86
C ASN A 191 5.15 -1.74 8.79
N PRO A 192 5.07 -2.60 9.82
CA PRO A 192 6.14 -2.77 10.83
C PRO A 192 7.46 -3.26 10.27
N GLU A 193 7.44 -3.88 9.08
CA GLU A 193 8.65 -4.47 8.49
C GLU A 193 9.37 -3.55 7.53
N ALA A 194 8.72 -2.44 7.13
CA ALA A 194 9.39 -1.45 6.31
C ALA A 194 10.60 -0.84 7.04
N SER A 195 11.71 -0.75 6.32
CA SER A 195 12.89 -0.03 6.78
C SER A 195 12.68 1.47 6.58
N ILE A 196 12.66 2.26 7.66
CA ILE A 196 12.45 3.70 7.59
C ILE A 196 13.78 4.43 7.63
N HIS A 197 14.02 5.34 6.70
CA HIS A 197 15.21 6.21 6.64
C HIS A 197 14.79 7.66 6.47
N HIS A 198 15.35 8.55 7.29
CA HIS A 198 15.15 9.99 7.16
C HIS A 198 16.13 10.56 6.15
N THR A 199 15.64 11.42 5.24
CA THR A 199 16.45 11.99 4.17
C THR A 199 16.22 13.50 4.04
N VAL A 200 17.26 14.15 3.53
CA VAL A 200 17.24 15.55 3.13
C VAL A 200 17.61 15.59 1.66
N GLN A 201 16.76 16.20 0.82
CA GLN A 201 16.96 16.23 -0.63
C GLN A 201 17.24 14.86 -1.26
N GLY A 202 16.59 13.80 -0.75
CA GLY A 202 16.76 12.44 -1.22
C GLY A 202 18.15 11.85 -0.99
N GLN A 203 18.98 12.44 -0.13
CA GLN A 203 20.32 11.96 0.16
C GLN A 203 20.29 10.76 1.10
N VAL A 204 20.73 9.64 0.61
CA VAL A 204 20.81 8.37 1.34
C VAL A 204 21.97 7.55 0.74
N ASP A 205 22.56 6.66 1.53
CA ASP A 205 23.54 5.72 0.98
C ASP A 205 22.86 4.77 -0.04
N PRO A 206 23.26 4.78 -1.33
CA PRO A 206 22.65 3.92 -2.35
C PRO A 206 22.70 2.42 -2.02
N SER A 207 23.66 1.98 -1.20
CA SER A 207 23.77 0.58 -0.79
C SER A 207 22.59 0.10 0.06
N LEU A 208 21.82 1.02 0.66
CA LEU A 208 20.59 0.71 1.41
C LEU A 208 19.39 0.49 0.48
N LEU A 209 19.51 0.86 -0.80
CA LEU A 209 18.39 0.87 -1.74
C LEU A 209 18.58 -0.12 -2.91
N ILE A 210 19.83 -0.45 -3.23
CA ILE A 210 20.19 -1.22 -4.43
C ILE A 210 20.61 -2.63 -4.06
N ASN A 211 20.01 -3.63 -4.70
CA ASN A 211 20.30 -5.05 -4.51
C ASN A 211 20.15 -5.52 -3.07
N THR A 212 19.04 -5.11 -2.47
CA THR A 212 18.70 -5.37 -1.07
C THR A 212 18.14 -6.78 -0.86
N GLY A 213 17.44 -7.33 -1.87
CA GLY A 213 16.75 -8.61 -1.77
C GLY A 213 15.62 -8.62 -0.74
N LEU A 214 15.02 -7.46 -0.49
CA LEU A 214 13.98 -7.31 0.54
C LEU A 214 12.58 -7.72 0.06
N TYR A 215 12.36 -7.74 -1.25
CA TYR A 215 11.04 -8.11 -1.76
C TYR A 215 10.85 -9.62 -1.71
N ASP A 216 9.82 -10.04 -1.03
CA ASP A 216 9.36 -11.42 -0.95
C ASP A 216 8.00 -11.54 -1.65
N TYR A 217 7.95 -12.39 -2.68
CA TYR A 217 6.72 -12.57 -3.47
C TYR A 217 5.62 -13.29 -2.69
N GLU A 218 5.98 -14.36 -1.99
CA GLU A 218 5.01 -15.13 -1.21
C GLU A 218 4.28 -14.19 -0.25
N ARG A 219 5.03 -13.28 0.33
CA ARG A 219 4.52 -12.26 1.22
C ARG A 219 3.75 -11.14 0.52
N GLY A 220 4.16 -10.73 -0.68
CA GLY A 220 3.41 -9.75 -1.48
C GLY A 220 2.06 -10.30 -1.96
N ALA A 221 1.98 -11.60 -2.24
CA ALA A 221 0.75 -12.30 -2.59
C ALA A 221 -0.14 -12.56 -1.35
N GLU A 222 0.47 -12.85 -0.19
CA GLU A 222 -0.20 -13.01 1.10
C GLU A 222 -0.65 -11.68 1.73
N ALA A 223 -0.14 -10.55 1.25
CA ALA A 223 -0.66 -9.23 1.66
C ALA A 223 -2.07 -8.96 1.11
N GLU A 224 -2.52 -9.73 0.14
CA GLU A 224 -3.96 -9.92 -0.14
C GLU A 224 -4.62 -10.83 0.90
N ASP A 225 -3.85 -11.73 1.56
CA ASP A 225 -4.30 -12.62 2.62
C ASP A 225 -3.90 -12.06 4.01
N TRP A 226 -4.89 -11.76 4.80
CA TRP A 226 -4.86 -11.09 6.11
C TRP A 226 -4.07 -11.79 7.22
N ASP A 227 -3.60 -13.01 7.02
CA ASP A 227 -2.96 -13.86 8.04
C ASP A 227 -1.67 -13.25 8.64
N LEU A 228 -0.99 -12.35 7.93
CA LEU A 228 0.27 -11.76 8.41
C LEU A 228 0.08 -10.70 9.49
N GLU A 229 -1.02 -9.96 9.48
CA GLU A 229 -1.29 -8.96 10.53
C GLU A 229 -1.81 -9.60 11.84
N TRP A 230 -2.46 -10.77 11.73
CA TRP A 230 -3.10 -11.45 12.86
C TRP A 230 -2.13 -12.10 13.83
N ASN A 231 -0.98 -12.56 13.36
CA ASN A 231 0.02 -13.24 14.16
C ASN A 231 1.02 -12.31 14.83
N LYS A 232 0.92 -10.99 14.61
CA LYS A 232 1.73 -10.01 15.34
C LYS A 232 1.21 -9.93 16.77
N PRO A 233 2.09 -10.06 17.79
CA PRO A 233 1.69 -9.74 19.15
C PRO A 233 1.19 -8.30 19.12
N SER A 234 -0.04 -8.05 19.62
CA SER A 234 -0.58 -6.73 19.79
C SER A 234 0.42 -5.92 20.61
N SER A 235 1.33 -5.21 19.97
CA SER A 235 2.19 -4.29 20.67
C SER A 235 1.30 -3.13 21.12
N GLU A 236 0.91 -3.15 22.38
CA GLU A 236 0.30 -2.00 23.07
C GLU A 236 1.35 -0.88 23.25
N VAL A 237 2.22 -0.71 22.27
CA VAL A 237 3.19 0.38 22.31
C VAL A 237 2.52 1.57 21.63
N GLU A 238 1.85 2.38 22.46
CA GLU A 238 1.51 3.77 22.09
C GLU A 238 2.82 4.55 21.89
N GLU A 239 3.50 4.36 20.77
CA GLU A 239 4.56 5.28 20.38
C GLU A 239 3.89 6.51 19.78
N TYR A 240 4.07 7.63 20.42
CA TYR A 240 3.58 8.96 19.98
C TYR A 240 2.05 9.07 19.77
N GLY A 241 1.27 8.29 20.55
CA GLY A 241 -0.19 8.36 20.52
C GLY A 241 -0.87 7.62 19.38
N PHE A 242 -0.13 6.96 18.47
CA PHE A 242 -0.69 6.02 17.50
C PHE A 242 -0.83 4.63 18.14
N ALA A 243 -1.97 4.03 17.94
CA ALA A 243 -2.28 2.69 18.39
C ALA A 243 -2.95 1.87 17.29
N SER A 244 -2.72 0.56 17.31
CA SER A 244 -3.47 -0.40 16.53
C SER A 244 -4.10 -1.43 17.45
N PHE A 245 -5.28 -1.92 17.09
CA PHE A 245 -5.92 -3.04 17.76
C PHE A 245 -6.84 -3.79 16.81
N ALA A 246 -7.07 -5.07 17.12
CA ALA A 246 -7.97 -5.93 16.36
C ALA A 246 -9.26 -6.20 17.14
N PHE A 247 -10.35 -6.38 16.39
CA PHE A 247 -11.61 -6.95 16.87
C PHE A 247 -11.84 -8.28 16.18
N ARG A 248 -12.17 -9.31 16.97
CA ARG A 248 -12.51 -10.65 16.48
C ARG A 248 -13.84 -11.11 17.02
N SER A 249 -14.63 -11.76 16.16
CA SER A 249 -15.89 -12.37 16.56
C SER A 249 -16.19 -13.61 15.76
N GLU A 250 -16.38 -14.75 16.45
CA GLU A 250 -16.91 -15.99 15.87
C GLU A 250 -18.45 -15.87 15.69
N GLU A 251 -19.08 -14.91 16.35
CA GLU A 251 -20.51 -14.65 16.19
C GLU A 251 -20.71 -13.69 15.02
N PRO A 252 -21.67 -13.98 14.10
CA PRO A 252 -21.98 -13.08 13.00
C PRO A 252 -22.49 -11.75 13.52
N LEU A 253 -22.24 -10.70 12.77
CA LEU A 253 -22.70 -9.34 13.07
C LEU A 253 -24.10 -9.09 12.51
N ASP A 254 -24.80 -8.12 13.09
CA ASP A 254 -26.02 -7.52 12.55
C ASP A 254 -25.62 -6.40 11.59
N TRP A 255 -26.10 -6.48 10.36
CA TRP A 255 -25.74 -5.52 9.31
C TRP A 255 -26.14 -4.08 9.65
N ASP A 256 -27.36 -3.87 10.12
CA ASP A 256 -27.85 -2.51 10.40
C ASP A 256 -27.08 -1.84 11.54
N ALA A 257 -26.70 -2.62 12.56
CA ALA A 257 -25.88 -2.14 13.67
C ALA A 257 -24.45 -1.86 13.23
N PHE A 258 -23.88 -2.67 12.33
CA PHE A 258 -22.55 -2.48 11.79
C PHE A 258 -22.48 -1.28 10.86
N ASP A 259 -23.45 -1.10 9.97
CA ASP A 259 -23.57 0.09 9.12
C ASP A 259 -23.67 1.36 9.97
N ALA A 260 -24.48 1.33 11.04
CA ALA A 260 -24.57 2.46 11.98
C ALA A 260 -23.23 2.73 12.69
N PHE A 261 -22.42 1.70 12.97
CA PHE A 261 -21.06 1.86 13.50
C PHE A 261 -20.14 2.54 12.49
N LEU A 262 -20.12 2.09 11.24
CA LEU A 262 -19.31 2.69 10.17
C LEU A 262 -19.65 4.18 9.92
N ASN A 263 -20.89 4.58 10.17
CA ASN A 263 -21.37 5.95 10.03
C ASN A 263 -21.29 6.78 11.34
N SER A 264 -20.59 6.29 12.36
CA SER A 264 -20.50 6.96 13.67
C SER A 264 -19.35 7.96 13.77
N ASP A 265 -19.51 8.99 14.61
CA ASP A 265 -18.41 9.93 14.93
C ASP A 265 -17.20 9.26 15.57
N VAL A 266 -17.39 8.09 16.19
CA VAL A 266 -16.32 7.28 16.77
C VAL A 266 -15.48 6.64 15.68
N TYR A 267 -16.13 6.07 14.65
CA TYR A 267 -15.45 5.48 13.53
C TYR A 267 -14.71 6.51 12.67
N ASN A 268 -15.22 7.72 12.55
CA ASN A 268 -14.56 8.83 11.84
C ASN A 268 -13.22 9.26 12.46
N GLN A 269 -12.88 8.79 13.65
CA GLN A 269 -11.57 9.03 14.29
C GLN A 269 -10.52 7.99 13.90
N VAL A 270 -10.94 6.92 13.22
CA VAL A 270 -10.05 5.88 12.72
C VAL A 270 -9.32 6.41 11.49
N ILE A 271 -8.00 6.28 11.46
CA ILE A 271 -7.17 6.70 10.33
C ILE A 271 -7.17 5.61 9.25
N ARG A 272 -7.07 4.35 9.68
CA ARG A 272 -7.11 3.16 8.82
C ARG A 272 -7.88 2.06 9.50
N SER A 273 -8.79 1.45 8.80
CA SER A 273 -9.32 0.14 9.19
C SER A 273 -9.38 -0.78 7.98
N LYS A 274 -9.22 -2.07 8.25
CA LYS A 274 -9.29 -3.09 7.22
C LYS A 274 -9.70 -4.41 7.85
N GLY A 275 -10.42 -5.28 7.11
CA GLY A 275 -10.79 -6.60 7.58
C GLY A 275 -12.03 -7.17 6.97
N ILE A 276 -12.36 -8.40 7.36
CA ILE A 276 -13.54 -9.10 6.89
C ILE A 276 -14.59 -9.10 8.01
N ALA A 277 -15.82 -8.73 7.66
CA ALA A 277 -16.97 -8.81 8.56
C ALA A 277 -17.97 -9.85 8.06
N PHE A 278 -18.39 -10.75 8.96
CA PHE A 278 -19.38 -11.80 8.69
C PHE A 278 -20.73 -11.46 9.28
N PHE A 279 -21.78 -11.73 8.53
CA PHE A 279 -23.17 -11.38 8.89
C PHE A 279 -24.07 -12.60 8.84
N MET A 280 -25.15 -12.56 9.61
CA MET A 280 -26.10 -13.68 9.66
C MET A 280 -26.87 -13.88 8.36
N ASN A 281 -27.21 -12.80 7.64
CA ASN A 281 -28.09 -12.83 6.46
C ASN A 281 -27.50 -12.08 5.26
N HIS A 282 -26.20 -11.81 5.28
CA HIS A 282 -25.47 -11.18 4.18
C HIS A 282 -24.21 -11.95 3.86
N ASN A 283 -23.71 -11.78 2.66
CA ASN A 283 -22.37 -12.25 2.30
C ASN A 283 -21.33 -11.56 3.20
N PRO A 284 -20.19 -12.21 3.43
CA PRO A 284 -19.05 -11.54 4.06
C PRO A 284 -18.67 -10.29 3.28
N VAL A 285 -18.19 -9.28 3.97
CA VAL A 285 -17.71 -8.06 3.33
C VAL A 285 -16.26 -7.78 3.70
N LEU A 286 -15.49 -7.33 2.75
CA LEU A 286 -14.21 -6.69 2.97
C LEU A 286 -14.46 -5.22 3.31
N VAL A 287 -13.97 -4.79 4.45
CA VAL A 287 -13.99 -3.38 4.87
C VAL A 287 -12.60 -2.81 4.67
N SER A 288 -12.49 -1.72 3.95
CA SER A 288 -11.25 -0.98 3.74
C SER A 288 -11.51 0.51 3.93
N GLN A 289 -10.94 1.10 4.98
CA GLN A 289 -11.10 2.53 5.25
C GLN A 289 -9.73 3.19 5.36
N ALA A 290 -9.55 4.32 4.68
CA ALA A 290 -8.40 5.20 4.82
C ALA A 290 -8.84 6.67 4.75
N GLY A 291 -8.54 7.44 5.78
CA GLY A 291 -9.05 8.80 5.92
C GLY A 291 -10.58 8.84 5.92
N ALA A 292 -11.16 9.68 5.08
CA ALA A 292 -12.60 9.84 4.98
C ALA A 292 -13.30 8.78 4.10
N LEU A 293 -12.56 7.99 3.35
CA LEU A 293 -13.12 6.96 2.47
C LEU A 293 -13.24 5.63 3.21
N CYS A 294 -14.43 5.06 3.25
CA CYS A 294 -14.69 3.69 3.69
C CYS A 294 -15.35 2.92 2.55
N GLU A 295 -14.67 1.91 2.07
CA GLU A 295 -15.18 0.99 1.06
C GLU A 295 -15.61 -0.31 1.71
N VAL A 296 -16.75 -0.84 1.27
CA VAL A 296 -17.31 -2.10 1.72
C VAL A 296 -17.64 -2.94 0.49
N GLU A 297 -16.90 -4.00 0.27
CA GLU A 297 -17.04 -4.88 -0.88
C GLU A 297 -17.60 -6.24 -0.45
N GLU A 298 -18.67 -6.69 -1.11
CA GLU A 298 -19.19 -8.04 -0.87
C GLU A 298 -18.24 -9.09 -1.45
N LEU A 299 -17.91 -10.09 -0.64
CA LEU A 299 -17.09 -11.21 -1.06
C LEU A 299 -18.00 -12.33 -1.60
N ASP A 300 -17.69 -12.80 -2.80
CA ASP A 300 -18.39 -13.97 -3.36
C ASP A 300 -18.13 -15.22 -2.51
N PRO A 301 -19.16 -16.08 -2.29
CA PRO A 301 -18.93 -17.36 -1.64
C PRO A 301 -17.97 -18.19 -2.48
N VAL A 302 -16.87 -18.64 -1.91
CA VAL A 302 -15.89 -19.50 -2.61
C VAL A 302 -16.55 -20.84 -2.91
N GLU A 303 -16.81 -21.13 -4.21
CA GLU A 303 -17.32 -22.42 -4.65
C GLU A 303 -16.33 -23.53 -4.28
N GLY A 304 -16.68 -24.38 -3.32
CA GLY A 304 -15.96 -25.62 -3.03
C GLY A 304 -15.16 -25.68 -1.72
N GLN A 305 -15.21 -24.65 -0.88
CA GLN A 305 -14.77 -24.79 0.52
C GLN A 305 -15.92 -25.39 1.35
N ASP A 306 -15.59 -26.40 2.14
CA ASP A 306 -16.53 -26.98 3.12
C ASP A 306 -16.97 -25.86 4.07
N GLU A 307 -18.28 -25.79 4.36
CA GLU A 307 -18.99 -24.76 5.15
C GLU A 307 -18.44 -24.51 6.57
N ALA A 308 -17.24 -24.96 6.90
CA ALA A 308 -16.65 -24.94 8.23
C ALA A 308 -15.30 -24.17 8.35
N GLU A 309 -14.76 -23.61 7.27
CA GLU A 309 -13.50 -22.86 7.34
C GLU A 309 -13.80 -21.36 7.39
N ASP A 310 -13.52 -20.80 8.55
CA ASP A 310 -13.34 -19.39 8.92
C ASP A 310 -14.49 -18.41 8.59
N THR A 311 -15.58 -18.50 9.38
CA THR A 311 -16.68 -17.53 9.38
C THR A 311 -16.53 -16.49 10.49
N SER A 312 -15.31 -16.09 10.84
CA SER A 312 -15.05 -15.11 11.89
C SER A 312 -14.92 -13.70 11.33
N THR A 313 -15.53 -12.73 12.01
CA THR A 313 -15.25 -11.31 11.76
C THR A 313 -13.88 -10.97 12.31
N GLU A 314 -13.07 -10.35 11.49
CA GLU A 314 -11.75 -9.87 11.85
C GLU A 314 -11.52 -8.48 11.28
N LEU A 315 -11.34 -7.48 12.15
CA LEU A 315 -11.16 -6.07 11.79
C LEU A 315 -9.96 -5.49 12.55
N VAL A 316 -9.09 -4.78 11.86
CA VAL A 316 -7.97 -4.03 12.44
C VAL A 316 -8.26 -2.54 12.34
N PHE A 317 -7.90 -1.80 13.37
CA PHE A 317 -8.08 -0.35 13.48
C PHE A 317 -6.75 0.30 13.82
N ILE A 318 -6.38 1.35 13.10
CA ILE A 318 -5.17 2.16 13.33
C ILE A 318 -5.59 3.63 13.47
N GLY A 319 -5.03 4.34 14.44
CA GLY A 319 -5.27 5.77 14.58
C GLY A 319 -4.56 6.39 15.79
N GLN A 320 -4.64 7.71 15.88
CA GLN A 320 -4.05 8.46 16.97
C GLN A 320 -5.10 8.74 18.04
N GLY A 321 -4.82 8.40 19.31
CA GLY A 321 -5.73 8.62 20.41
C GLY A 321 -7.09 7.92 20.28
N LEU A 322 -7.15 6.78 19.61
CA LEU A 322 -8.40 6.05 19.34
C LEU A 322 -9.17 5.73 20.62
N PRO A 323 -10.49 5.94 20.64
CA PRO A 323 -11.35 5.52 21.75
C PRO A 323 -11.61 4.00 21.69
N LYS A 324 -10.55 3.18 21.83
CA LYS A 324 -10.57 1.70 21.72
C LYS A 324 -11.75 1.06 22.48
N ALA A 325 -11.95 1.47 23.73
CA ALA A 325 -13.01 0.89 24.56
C ALA A 325 -14.41 1.18 24.00
N GLU A 326 -14.60 2.34 23.37
CA GLU A 326 -15.87 2.73 22.76
C GLU A 326 -16.11 2.00 21.45
N ILE A 327 -15.06 1.93 20.58
CA ILE A 327 -15.10 1.16 19.32
C ILE A 327 -15.45 -0.30 19.62
N LEU A 328 -14.72 -0.96 20.53
CA LEU A 328 -14.97 -2.34 20.89
C LEU A 328 -16.39 -2.51 21.49
N SER A 329 -16.85 -1.58 22.32
CA SER A 329 -18.21 -1.63 22.87
C SER A 329 -19.30 -1.50 21.81
N MET A 330 -19.06 -0.74 20.75
CA MET A 330 -20.00 -0.61 19.63
C MET A 330 -20.02 -1.88 18.79
N LEU A 331 -18.86 -2.43 18.46
CA LEU A 331 -18.73 -3.69 17.71
C LEU A 331 -19.32 -4.88 18.48
N GLU A 332 -19.12 -4.96 19.81
CA GLU A 332 -19.77 -5.98 20.64
C GLU A 332 -21.32 -5.90 20.58
N LYS A 333 -21.89 -4.72 20.42
CA LYS A 333 -23.35 -4.55 20.23
C LYS A 333 -23.82 -4.95 18.85
N CYS A 334 -22.90 -5.00 17.85
CA CYS A 334 -23.24 -5.50 16.52
C CYS A 334 -23.34 -7.02 16.49
N ARG A 335 -22.84 -7.76 17.49
CA ARG A 335 -22.97 -9.22 17.52
C ARG A 335 -24.41 -9.65 17.57
N CYS A 336 -24.80 -10.57 16.71
CA CYS A 336 -26.09 -11.23 16.80
C CYS A 336 -26.05 -12.19 17.99
N ALA A 337 -26.78 -11.87 19.06
CA ALA A 337 -26.94 -12.79 20.17
C ALA A 337 -27.46 -14.14 19.64
N ALA A 338 -26.69 -15.21 19.81
CA ALA A 338 -27.12 -16.56 19.48
C ALA A 338 -28.49 -16.80 20.17
N ARG A 339 -29.56 -16.78 19.40
CA ARG A 339 -30.85 -17.24 19.92
C ARG A 339 -30.68 -18.72 20.18
N LEU A 340 -30.48 -19.07 21.45
CA LEU A 340 -30.66 -20.41 21.96
C LEU A 340 -32.10 -20.84 21.60
N HIS A 341 -32.23 -21.52 20.47
CA HIS A 341 -33.42 -22.33 20.21
C HIS A 341 -33.36 -23.56 21.14
N LEU A 342 -33.65 -23.34 22.41
CA LEU A 342 -34.22 -24.37 23.24
C LEU A 342 -35.66 -24.60 22.72
N GLY A 343 -35.75 -25.42 21.68
CA GLY A 343 -36.99 -26.07 21.31
C GLY A 343 -37.46 -26.89 22.50
N THR A 344 -38.38 -26.36 23.27
CA THR A 344 -39.22 -27.17 24.17
C THR A 344 -39.96 -28.16 23.31
N VAL A 345 -39.49 -29.38 23.30
CA VAL A 345 -40.32 -30.54 22.92
C VAL A 345 -41.42 -30.62 23.95
N GLY A 346 -42.59 -30.11 23.60
CA GLY A 346 -43.81 -30.35 24.35
C GLY A 346 -44.27 -31.76 24.09
N GLU A 347 -44.16 -32.62 25.08
CA GLU A 347 -44.96 -33.85 25.19
C GLU A 347 -46.42 -33.48 25.27
N GLY A 348 -47.25 -34.14 24.44
CA GLY A 348 -48.67 -34.07 24.45
C GLY A 348 -49.27 -34.96 23.40
#